data_656f3e4143ea7253f0fcc15fb2db2709
#
_entry.id   656f3e4143ea7253f0fcc15fb2db2709
#
_cell.length_a   1.000
_cell.length_b   1.000
_cell.length_c   1.000
_cell.angle_alpha   90.00
_cell.angle_beta   90.00
_cell.angle_gamma   90.00
#
_symmetry.space_group_name_H-M   'P 1'
#
loop_
_entity.id
_entity.type
_entity.pdbx_description
1 polymer ?
#
loop_
_entity_poly.entity_id
_entity_poly.type
_entity_poly.pdbx_seq_one_letter_code
_entity_poly.pdbx_strand_id
1 'polypeptide(L)'
;RRFAQQSFGTVNFSNHGAYCGQTYRVGTGAALGDLSGMPHGKPDWTNSRFGLFIGAAPAQAGNPFQRQGRELAEARSRPENTYRYVVVSPLLPTSSSQASGDNNRWLAVKPGSDLALVMGMIRWMLDNGRYDERFLSQPGPAAMQAAGEAAWSNATHLLIHQSGHPRHGHFLRGADLGWALPPPSQGSDTAEDVYVVQLADGSLAPHTSPQPAQLWVERSVTPAASPADPAPGALPVRSALFTLREEARRMTLAQYAAECGVPAAEIEALAREFTSHGKQAVANAHGGTMSGSGFYTAYAIAM
;
A
#
# COMPACT_ATOMS: atom_id res chain seq x y z
N ARG A 1 -32.05 2.87 7.42
CA ARG A 1 -31.76 3.54 8.71
C ARG A 1 -33.03 4.09 9.37
N ARG A 2 -33.79 4.96 8.72
CA ARG A 2 -35.00 5.57 9.35
C ARG A 2 -35.97 4.54 9.92
N PHE A 3 -36.34 3.54 9.14
CA PHE A 3 -37.26 2.48 9.61
C PHE A 3 -36.67 1.72 10.82
N ALA A 4 -35.46 1.17 10.70
CA ALA A 4 -34.89 0.33 11.76
C ALA A 4 -34.51 1.13 13.02
N GLN A 5 -33.83 2.26 12.88
CA GLN A 5 -33.26 2.97 14.01
C GLN A 5 -34.19 4.03 14.60
N GLN A 6 -34.96 4.75 13.77
CA GLN A 6 -35.85 5.81 14.24
C GLN A 6 -37.27 5.35 14.55
N SER A 7 -37.84 4.52 13.66
CA SER A 7 -39.22 4.04 13.85
C SER A 7 -39.29 2.78 14.72
N PHE A 8 -38.38 1.83 14.53
CA PHE A 8 -38.34 0.57 15.26
C PHE A 8 -37.46 0.61 16.51
N GLY A 9 -36.56 1.59 16.61
CA GLY A 9 -35.71 1.84 17.78
C GLY A 9 -34.58 0.83 18.00
N THR A 10 -34.26 -0.05 17.02
CA THR A 10 -33.19 -1.02 17.20
C THR A 10 -31.81 -0.41 16.94
N VAL A 11 -30.85 -0.73 17.80
CA VAL A 11 -29.42 -0.45 17.58
C VAL A 11 -28.74 -1.55 16.76
N ASN A 12 -29.36 -2.72 16.65
CA ASN A 12 -28.84 -3.89 15.96
C ASN A 12 -29.17 -3.80 14.45
N PHE A 13 -28.64 -2.76 13.80
CA PHE A 13 -28.82 -2.54 12.37
C PHE A 13 -27.47 -2.43 11.70
N SER A 14 -27.23 -3.30 10.74
CA SER A 14 -26.10 -3.20 9.81
C SER A 14 -26.59 -3.40 8.38
N ASN A 15 -25.79 -2.98 7.42
CA ASN A 15 -26.08 -3.20 6.03
C ASN A 15 -24.92 -3.91 5.33
N HIS A 16 -25.15 -4.37 4.13
CA HIS A 16 -24.18 -5.05 3.29
C HIS A 16 -22.85 -4.26 3.15
N GLY A 17 -22.89 -2.94 3.06
CA GLY A 17 -21.69 -2.11 2.92
C GLY A 17 -20.71 -2.22 4.11
N ALA A 18 -21.21 -2.52 5.30
CA ALA A 18 -20.38 -2.70 6.48
C ALA A 18 -19.49 -3.97 6.42
N TYR A 19 -19.96 -4.98 5.72
CA TYR A 19 -19.25 -6.26 5.54
C TYR A 19 -18.48 -6.32 4.21
N CYS A 20 -18.97 -5.64 3.19
CA CYS A 20 -18.49 -5.76 1.81
C CYS A 20 -17.21 -4.97 1.54
N GLY A 21 -17.14 -3.72 1.93
CA GLY A 21 -16.07 -2.82 1.51
C GLY A 21 -15.31 -2.15 2.63
N GLN A 22 -15.72 -2.36 3.89
CA GLN A 22 -15.16 -1.60 5.00
C GLN A 22 -13.65 -1.83 5.17
N THR A 23 -13.22 -3.08 5.28
CA THR A 23 -11.81 -3.44 5.46
C THR A 23 -10.95 -3.06 4.26
N TYR A 24 -11.44 -3.27 3.04
CA TYR A 24 -10.77 -2.80 1.83
C TYR A 24 -10.57 -1.27 1.83
N ARG A 25 -11.65 -0.52 2.10
CA ARG A 25 -11.59 0.95 2.11
C ARG A 25 -10.67 1.50 3.19
N VAL A 26 -10.76 0.95 4.40
CA VAL A 26 -9.91 1.41 5.51
C VAL A 26 -8.45 1.04 5.26
N GLY A 27 -8.16 -0.16 4.76
CA GLY A 27 -6.79 -0.58 4.44
C GLY A 27 -6.17 0.25 3.32
N THR A 28 -6.87 0.41 2.19
CA THR A 28 -6.39 1.24 1.09
C THR A 28 -6.33 2.72 1.46
N GLY A 29 -7.30 3.23 2.22
CA GLY A 29 -7.32 4.60 2.72
C GLY A 29 -6.16 4.90 3.66
N ALA A 30 -5.79 3.95 4.51
CA ALA A 30 -4.63 4.08 5.38
C ALA A 30 -3.31 4.16 4.58
N ALA A 31 -3.19 3.38 3.49
CA ALA A 31 -2.02 3.43 2.62
C ALA A 31 -1.96 4.73 1.79
N LEU A 32 -3.11 5.21 1.31
CA LEU A 32 -3.20 6.40 0.45
C LEU A 32 -3.40 7.71 1.20
N GLY A 33 -3.52 7.67 2.53
CA GLY A 33 -3.63 8.85 3.38
C GLY A 33 -5.02 9.50 3.41
N ASP A 34 -6.06 8.86 2.85
CA ASP A 34 -7.43 9.35 2.90
C ASP A 34 -8.39 8.30 3.45
N LEU A 35 -8.84 8.51 4.68
CA LEU A 35 -9.81 7.65 5.35
C LEU A 35 -11.26 8.16 5.23
N SER A 36 -11.47 9.40 4.78
CA SER A 36 -12.76 10.07 4.91
C SER A 36 -13.70 9.89 3.74
N GLY A 37 -13.22 9.70 2.55
CA GLY A 37 -14.03 9.73 1.34
C GLY A 37 -13.60 8.84 0.19
N MET A 38 -12.72 7.88 0.46
CA MET A 38 -12.13 7.08 -0.62
C MET A 38 -13.18 6.44 -1.51
N PRO A 39 -13.28 6.87 -2.75
CA PRO A 39 -13.98 6.11 -3.75
C PRO A 39 -13.24 4.77 -3.94
N HIS A 40 -13.96 3.72 -4.29
CA HIS A 40 -13.32 2.49 -4.75
C HIS A 40 -12.44 2.82 -5.95
N GLY A 41 -11.14 2.65 -5.81
CA GLY A 41 -10.21 2.68 -6.94
C GLY A 41 -10.68 1.71 -8.02
N LYS A 42 -10.68 2.14 -9.28
CA LYS A 42 -11.03 1.29 -10.41
C LYS A 42 -9.79 1.02 -11.23
N PRO A 43 -9.45 -0.25 -11.45
CA PRO A 43 -8.31 -0.60 -12.29
C PRO A 43 -8.51 -0.08 -13.73
N ASP A 44 -7.45 0.42 -14.33
CA ASP A 44 -7.42 0.75 -15.76
C ASP A 44 -6.96 -0.46 -16.57
N TRP A 45 -7.87 -1.39 -16.82
CA TRP A 45 -7.59 -2.59 -17.59
C TRP A 45 -7.22 -2.28 -19.05
N THR A 46 -7.73 -1.19 -19.56
CA THR A 46 -7.50 -0.78 -20.94
C THR A 46 -6.02 -0.50 -21.23
N ASN A 47 -5.32 0.12 -20.30
CA ASN A 47 -3.90 0.46 -20.43
C ASN A 47 -2.97 -0.50 -19.71
N SER A 48 -3.51 -1.48 -18.97
CA SER A 48 -2.70 -2.49 -18.28
C SER A 48 -2.21 -3.58 -19.23
N ARG A 49 -1.11 -4.22 -18.85
CA ARG A 49 -0.54 -5.41 -19.51
C ARG A 49 -0.49 -6.63 -18.61
N PHE A 50 -0.63 -6.42 -17.31
CA PHE A 50 -0.63 -7.48 -16.33
C PHE A 50 -1.68 -7.23 -15.25
N GLY A 51 -2.47 -8.26 -14.94
CA GLY A 51 -3.47 -8.24 -13.87
C GLY A 51 -3.19 -9.26 -12.79
N LEU A 52 -3.14 -8.83 -11.52
CA LEU A 52 -3.08 -9.69 -10.35
C LEU A 52 -4.40 -9.63 -9.59
N PHE A 53 -5.14 -10.73 -9.59
CA PHE A 53 -6.43 -10.84 -8.91
C PHE A 53 -6.26 -11.64 -7.61
N ILE A 54 -6.34 -10.98 -6.47
CA ILE A 54 -6.17 -11.60 -5.16
C ILE A 54 -7.54 -11.73 -4.49
N GLY A 55 -8.05 -12.97 -4.38
CA GLY A 55 -9.39 -13.24 -3.86
C GLY A 55 -10.51 -12.55 -4.63
N ALA A 56 -10.25 -12.14 -5.86
CA ALA A 56 -11.19 -11.49 -6.75
C ALA A 56 -11.46 -12.38 -7.96
N ALA A 57 -12.73 -12.49 -8.34
CA ALA A 57 -13.16 -13.27 -9.51
C ALA A 57 -13.50 -12.29 -10.65
N PRO A 58 -12.58 -12.04 -11.59
CA PRO A 58 -12.81 -11.10 -12.67
C PRO A 58 -14.01 -11.54 -13.52
N ALA A 59 -14.88 -10.59 -13.91
CA ALA A 59 -16.10 -10.82 -14.66
C ALA A 59 -17.21 -11.62 -13.95
N GLN A 60 -16.96 -12.14 -12.76
CA GLN A 60 -17.95 -12.90 -11.97
C GLN A 60 -18.38 -12.16 -10.71
N ALA A 61 -17.45 -11.57 -9.97
CA ALA A 61 -17.69 -10.86 -8.73
C ALA A 61 -16.77 -9.64 -8.61
N GLY A 62 -17.16 -8.70 -7.77
CA GLY A 62 -16.49 -7.42 -7.62
C GLY A 62 -17.28 -6.29 -8.26
N ASN A 63 -16.99 -5.07 -7.89
CA ASN A 63 -17.73 -3.88 -8.34
C ASN A 63 -16.82 -2.96 -9.17
N PRO A 64 -17.14 -2.72 -10.44
CA PRO A 64 -18.22 -3.23 -11.28
C PRO A 64 -17.78 -4.43 -12.15
N PHE A 65 -18.23 -5.62 -11.82
CA PHE A 65 -17.80 -6.85 -12.49
C PHE A 65 -18.09 -6.89 -14.01
N GLN A 66 -19.22 -6.35 -14.46
CA GLN A 66 -19.58 -6.32 -15.89
C GLN A 66 -18.62 -5.46 -16.70
N ARG A 67 -18.29 -4.26 -16.22
CA ARG A 67 -17.30 -3.39 -16.84
C ARG A 67 -15.93 -4.05 -16.87
N GLN A 68 -15.52 -4.61 -15.75
CA GLN A 68 -14.24 -5.30 -15.61
C GLN A 68 -14.13 -6.49 -16.58
N GLY A 69 -15.18 -7.29 -16.72
CA GLY A 69 -15.22 -8.40 -17.67
C GLY A 69 -15.08 -7.94 -19.12
N ARG A 70 -15.74 -6.86 -19.51
CA ARG A 70 -15.62 -6.28 -20.84
C ARG A 70 -14.21 -5.75 -21.10
N GLU A 71 -13.68 -4.94 -20.22
CA GLU A 71 -12.34 -4.34 -20.37
C GLU A 71 -11.24 -5.40 -20.41
N LEU A 72 -11.35 -6.47 -19.63
CA LEU A 72 -10.44 -7.62 -19.70
C LEU A 72 -10.54 -8.36 -21.03
N ALA A 73 -11.77 -8.57 -21.54
CA ALA A 73 -11.97 -9.20 -22.83
C ALA A 73 -11.35 -8.36 -23.96
N GLU A 74 -11.56 -7.04 -23.93
CA GLU A 74 -10.94 -6.10 -24.87
C GLU A 74 -9.42 -6.13 -24.79
N ALA A 75 -8.85 -6.10 -23.58
CA ALA A 75 -7.39 -6.15 -23.36
C ALA A 75 -6.77 -7.43 -23.94
N ARG A 76 -7.46 -8.55 -23.80
CA ARG A 76 -7.03 -9.86 -24.32
C ARG A 76 -7.17 -10.02 -25.82
N SER A 77 -8.10 -9.29 -26.45
CA SER A 77 -8.44 -9.42 -27.87
C SER A 77 -7.51 -8.63 -28.79
N ARG A 78 -6.65 -7.80 -28.26
CA ARG A 78 -5.75 -6.96 -29.05
C ARG A 78 -4.66 -7.79 -29.71
N PRO A 79 -4.44 -7.69 -31.02
CA PRO A 79 -3.46 -8.50 -31.74
C PRO A 79 -2.02 -8.36 -31.21
N GLU A 80 -1.65 -7.14 -30.77
CA GLU A 80 -0.34 -6.80 -30.21
C GLU A 80 -0.22 -7.06 -28.73
N ASN A 81 -1.32 -7.44 -28.07
CA ASN A 81 -1.37 -7.51 -26.61
C ASN A 81 -1.25 -8.95 -26.11
N THR A 82 -0.12 -9.25 -25.56
CA THR A 82 0.12 -10.44 -24.74
C THR A 82 -0.36 -10.22 -23.30
N TYR A 83 -1.58 -9.67 -23.12
CA TYR A 83 -2.13 -9.42 -21.78
C TYR A 83 -2.10 -10.68 -20.94
N ARG A 84 -1.49 -10.58 -19.77
CA ARG A 84 -1.33 -11.69 -18.83
C ARG A 84 -2.02 -11.38 -17.51
N TYR A 85 -2.50 -12.42 -16.87
CA TYR A 85 -2.97 -12.27 -15.51
C TYR A 85 -2.81 -13.52 -14.65
N VAL A 86 -2.78 -13.32 -13.35
CA VAL A 86 -2.74 -14.36 -12.32
C VAL A 86 -3.93 -14.19 -11.40
N VAL A 87 -4.63 -15.29 -11.15
CA VAL A 87 -5.70 -15.35 -10.15
C VAL A 87 -5.19 -16.09 -8.93
N VAL A 88 -5.17 -15.40 -7.81
CA VAL A 88 -4.84 -15.95 -6.49
C VAL A 88 -6.14 -16.19 -5.75
N SER A 89 -6.49 -17.45 -5.56
CA SER A 89 -7.74 -17.85 -4.91
C SER A 89 -7.65 -19.28 -4.40
N PRO A 90 -8.27 -19.63 -3.26
CA PRO A 90 -8.33 -21.00 -2.78
C PRO A 90 -9.01 -21.96 -3.76
N LEU A 91 -9.95 -21.45 -4.52
CA LEU A 91 -10.67 -22.19 -5.55
C LEU A 91 -10.51 -21.48 -6.89
N LEU A 92 -10.44 -22.22 -7.98
CA LEU A 92 -10.44 -21.65 -9.32
C LEU A 92 -11.82 -21.07 -9.65
N PRO A 93 -11.97 -19.73 -9.74
CA PRO A 93 -13.23 -19.12 -10.10
C PRO A 93 -13.63 -19.47 -11.54
N THR A 94 -14.91 -19.63 -11.81
CA THR A 94 -15.43 -19.96 -13.15
C THR A 94 -14.99 -18.94 -14.20
N SER A 95 -14.96 -17.66 -13.83
CA SER A 95 -14.49 -16.59 -14.72
C SER A 95 -13.03 -16.68 -15.10
N SER A 96 -12.22 -17.36 -14.32
CA SER A 96 -10.79 -17.57 -14.60
C SER A 96 -10.58 -18.67 -15.65
N SER A 97 -11.53 -19.57 -15.84
CA SER A 97 -11.46 -20.60 -16.88
C SER A 97 -11.59 -20.00 -18.30
N GLN A 98 -12.18 -18.80 -18.43
CA GLN A 98 -12.19 -18.04 -19.68
C GLN A 98 -10.80 -17.50 -20.08
N ALA A 99 -9.87 -17.64 -19.20
CA ALA A 99 -8.48 -17.24 -19.35
C ALA A 99 -7.57 -18.44 -19.66
N SER A 100 -8.12 -19.52 -20.14
CA SER A 100 -7.33 -20.66 -20.60
C SER A 100 -6.38 -20.21 -21.72
N GLY A 101 -5.14 -20.58 -21.59
CA GLY A 101 -4.05 -20.25 -22.51
C GLY A 101 -2.76 -19.99 -21.72
N ASP A 102 -1.63 -19.99 -22.42
CA ASP A 102 -0.29 -19.93 -21.83
C ASP A 102 0.00 -18.62 -21.07
N ASN A 103 -0.87 -17.62 -21.20
CA ASN A 103 -0.68 -16.29 -20.63
C ASN A 103 -1.35 -16.08 -19.25
N ASN A 104 -2.06 -17.08 -18.73
CA ASN A 104 -2.84 -16.91 -17.51
C ASN A 104 -2.64 -18.10 -16.61
N ARG A 105 -2.58 -17.85 -15.30
CA ARG A 105 -2.44 -18.93 -14.32
C ARG A 105 -3.25 -18.69 -13.06
N TRP A 106 -3.49 -19.77 -12.36
CA TRP A 106 -4.11 -19.77 -11.07
C TRP A 106 -3.11 -20.23 -10.01
N LEU A 107 -3.05 -19.50 -8.91
CA LEU A 107 -2.29 -19.85 -7.72
C LEU A 107 -3.27 -20.16 -6.58
N ALA A 108 -3.28 -21.39 -6.15
CA ALA A 108 -4.08 -21.84 -5.01
C ALA A 108 -3.42 -21.35 -3.72
N VAL A 109 -4.05 -20.39 -3.06
CA VAL A 109 -3.59 -19.86 -1.76
C VAL A 109 -4.44 -20.48 -0.65
N LYS A 110 -3.85 -20.70 0.53
CA LYS A 110 -4.64 -21.10 1.70
C LYS A 110 -5.63 -19.99 2.08
N PRO A 111 -6.90 -20.32 2.43
CA PRO A 111 -7.86 -19.31 2.84
C PRO A 111 -7.33 -18.42 3.98
N GLY A 112 -7.45 -17.09 3.82
CA GLY A 112 -7.05 -16.12 4.83
C GLY A 112 -5.55 -15.84 4.93
N SER A 113 -4.72 -16.39 4.04
CA SER A 113 -3.27 -16.19 4.05
C SER A 113 -2.75 -15.26 2.93
N ASP A 114 -3.62 -14.50 2.31
CA ASP A 114 -3.28 -13.56 1.24
C ASP A 114 -2.20 -12.55 1.68
N LEU A 115 -2.24 -12.12 2.95
CA LEU A 115 -1.22 -11.22 3.50
C LEU A 115 0.18 -11.85 3.45
N ALA A 116 0.32 -13.13 3.74
CA ALA A 116 1.60 -13.82 3.69
C ALA A 116 2.16 -13.86 2.26
N LEU A 117 1.30 -14.12 1.26
CA LEU A 117 1.70 -14.04 -0.14
C LEU A 117 2.19 -12.63 -0.51
N VAL A 118 1.41 -11.60 -0.18
CA VAL A 118 1.74 -10.19 -0.51
C VAL A 118 3.03 -9.76 0.19
N MET A 119 3.20 -10.07 1.48
CA MET A 119 4.43 -9.75 2.21
C MET A 119 5.64 -10.51 1.68
N GLY A 120 5.47 -11.74 1.23
CA GLY A 120 6.50 -12.50 0.52
C GLY A 120 6.93 -11.82 -0.79
N MET A 121 5.98 -11.32 -1.57
CA MET A 121 6.25 -10.54 -2.77
C MET A 121 6.98 -9.22 -2.44
N ILE A 122 6.49 -8.46 -1.45
CA ILE A 122 7.12 -7.20 -1.00
C ILE A 122 8.57 -7.46 -0.55
N ARG A 123 8.79 -8.50 0.25
CA ARG A 123 10.14 -8.90 0.66
C ARG A 123 11.05 -9.11 -0.55
N TRP A 124 10.61 -9.94 -1.49
CA TRP A 124 11.39 -10.23 -2.68
C TRP A 124 11.67 -8.97 -3.51
N MET A 125 10.66 -8.11 -3.70
CA MET A 125 10.79 -6.84 -4.43
C MET A 125 11.84 -5.94 -3.79
N LEU A 126 11.78 -5.76 -2.46
CA LEU A 126 12.71 -4.90 -1.72
C LEU A 126 14.14 -5.49 -1.68
N ASP A 127 14.27 -6.80 -1.54
CA ASP A 127 15.58 -7.47 -1.53
C ASP A 127 16.27 -7.48 -2.91
N ASN A 128 15.51 -7.35 -3.99
CA ASN A 128 16.01 -7.35 -5.36
C ASN A 128 15.98 -5.97 -6.05
N GLY A 129 15.69 -4.89 -5.32
CA GLY A 129 15.64 -3.53 -5.87
C GLY A 129 14.55 -3.34 -6.94
N ARG A 130 13.46 -4.11 -6.87
CA ARG A 130 12.38 -4.11 -7.86
C ARG A 130 11.25 -3.17 -7.45
N TYR A 131 11.55 -1.88 -7.36
CA TYR A 131 10.63 -0.79 -7.06
C TYR A 131 10.99 0.45 -7.86
N ASP A 132 10.07 1.39 -7.98
CA ASP A 132 10.29 2.67 -8.66
C ASP A 132 10.95 3.66 -7.70
N GLU A 133 12.30 3.70 -7.71
CA GLU A 133 13.09 4.58 -6.84
C GLU A 133 12.76 6.06 -7.08
N ARG A 134 12.55 6.45 -8.35
CA ARG A 134 12.22 7.82 -8.69
C ARG A 134 10.91 8.26 -8.05
N PHE A 135 9.87 7.45 -8.14
CA PHE A 135 8.59 7.71 -7.51
C PHE A 135 8.70 7.72 -5.98
N LEU A 136 9.30 6.68 -5.39
CA LEU A 136 9.37 6.51 -3.94
C LEU A 136 10.19 7.59 -3.25
N SER A 137 11.16 8.20 -3.94
CA SER A 137 12.00 9.27 -3.38
C SER A 137 11.33 10.64 -3.32
N GLN A 138 10.09 10.79 -3.84
CA GLN A 138 9.37 12.07 -3.79
C GLN A 138 8.57 12.19 -2.49
N PRO A 139 9.05 12.97 -1.48
CA PRO A 139 8.45 13.01 -0.15
C PRO A 139 7.15 13.79 -0.06
N GLY A 140 6.80 14.57 -1.06
CA GLY A 140 5.64 15.43 -1.03
C GLY A 140 5.32 16.09 -2.38
N PRO A 141 4.24 16.90 -2.42
CA PRO A 141 3.75 17.50 -3.68
C PRO A 141 4.78 18.35 -4.43
N ALA A 142 5.62 19.08 -3.74
CA ALA A 142 6.62 19.95 -4.38
C ALA A 142 7.70 19.12 -5.10
N ALA A 143 8.21 18.08 -4.46
CA ALA A 143 9.18 17.16 -5.09
C ALA A 143 8.54 16.38 -6.24
N MET A 144 7.30 15.89 -6.06
CA MET A 144 6.51 15.25 -7.10
C MET A 144 6.41 16.11 -8.36
N GLN A 145 6.03 17.39 -8.20
CA GLN A 145 5.92 18.33 -9.32
C GLN A 145 7.27 18.57 -9.99
N ALA A 146 8.33 18.78 -9.21
CA ALA A 146 9.68 18.97 -9.74
C ALA A 146 10.19 17.73 -10.51
N ALA A 147 9.81 16.54 -10.08
CA ALA A 147 10.16 15.29 -10.75
C ALA A 147 9.25 14.95 -11.96
N GLY A 148 8.11 15.64 -12.13
CA GLY A 148 7.11 15.29 -13.13
C GLY A 148 6.38 13.97 -12.85
N GLU A 149 6.26 13.58 -11.58
CA GLU A 149 5.52 12.40 -11.16
C GLU A 149 4.04 12.74 -10.93
N ALA A 150 3.17 11.73 -11.08
CA ALA A 150 1.72 11.88 -10.90
C ALA A 150 1.29 11.82 -9.43
N ALA A 151 2.13 11.27 -8.56
CA ALA A 151 1.88 11.12 -7.12
C ALA A 151 3.21 11.16 -6.34
N TRP A 152 3.13 11.19 -5.02
CA TRP A 152 4.26 11.16 -4.11
C TRP A 152 4.10 10.03 -3.08
N SER A 153 5.16 9.75 -2.32
CA SER A 153 5.18 8.67 -1.35
C SER A 153 5.77 9.11 -0.01
N ASN A 154 5.30 8.52 1.08
CA ASN A 154 5.90 8.68 2.41
C ASN A 154 7.07 7.72 2.68
N ALA A 155 7.54 7.00 1.67
CA ALA A 155 8.62 6.00 1.79
C ALA A 155 9.91 6.55 2.44
N THR A 156 10.18 7.83 2.24
CA THR A 156 11.35 8.55 2.77
C THR A 156 11.14 9.20 4.14
N HIS A 157 9.88 9.29 4.61
CA HIS A 157 9.58 9.93 5.89
C HIS A 157 10.23 9.15 7.04
N LEU A 158 10.85 9.86 7.98
CA LEU A 158 11.53 9.25 9.11
C LEU A 158 10.53 8.86 10.20
N LEU A 159 10.67 7.65 10.73
CA LEU A 159 9.92 7.15 11.88
C LEU A 159 10.84 7.02 13.10
N ILE A 160 10.29 7.29 14.27
CA ILE A 160 10.96 7.06 15.54
C ILE A 160 11.12 5.55 15.76
N HIS A 161 12.36 5.09 15.89
CA HIS A 161 12.70 3.67 16.05
C HIS A 161 13.44 3.41 17.37
N GLN A 162 12.77 3.69 18.47
CA GLN A 162 13.29 3.47 19.82
C GLN A 162 12.30 2.66 20.65
N SER A 163 12.67 1.45 21.03
CA SER A 163 11.86 0.62 21.90
C SER A 163 11.58 1.34 23.23
N GLY A 164 10.34 1.26 23.71
CA GLY A 164 9.90 1.93 24.94
C GLY A 164 9.60 3.43 24.79
N HIS A 165 9.92 4.04 23.66
CA HIS A 165 9.52 5.42 23.39
C HIS A 165 7.99 5.49 23.14
N PRO A 166 7.25 6.45 23.76
CA PRO A 166 5.78 6.52 23.63
C PRO A 166 5.30 6.75 22.20
N ARG A 167 6.19 7.28 21.35
CA ARG A 167 5.91 7.49 19.91
C ARG A 167 6.72 6.54 19.02
N HIS A 168 7.12 5.38 19.51
CA HIS A 168 7.75 4.37 18.67
C HIS A 168 6.87 4.02 17.45
N GLY A 169 7.43 4.01 16.26
CA GLY A 169 6.71 3.76 15.01
C GLY A 169 5.92 4.95 14.46
N HIS A 170 5.86 6.07 15.15
CA HIS A 170 5.27 7.31 14.62
C HIS A 170 6.27 8.10 13.77
N PHE A 171 5.77 8.84 12.80
CA PHE A 171 6.58 9.75 12.02
C PHE A 171 7.21 10.84 12.87
N LEU A 172 8.50 11.10 12.62
CA LEU A 172 9.21 12.23 13.18
C LEU A 172 8.64 13.53 12.58
N ARG A 173 8.35 14.49 13.45
CA ARG A 173 7.78 15.78 13.07
C ARG A 173 8.82 16.89 13.15
N GLY A 174 8.62 17.97 12.40
CA GLY A 174 9.46 19.17 12.49
C GLY A 174 9.46 19.77 13.89
N ALA A 175 8.32 19.76 14.58
CA ALA A 175 8.21 20.20 15.97
C ALA A 175 9.10 19.38 16.92
N ASP A 176 9.33 18.09 16.67
CA ASP A 176 10.25 17.27 17.48
C ASP A 176 11.70 17.78 17.40
N LEU A 177 12.05 18.44 16.30
CA LEU A 177 13.37 19.04 16.07
C LEU A 177 13.41 20.54 16.36
N GLY A 178 12.33 21.11 16.90
CA GLY A 178 12.23 22.54 17.21
C GLY A 178 12.07 23.44 15.99
N TRP A 179 11.66 22.88 14.85
CA TRP A 179 11.41 23.69 13.66
C TRP A 179 10.16 24.55 13.84
N ALA A 180 10.22 25.76 13.30
CA ALA A 180 9.03 26.60 13.22
C ALA A 180 7.99 25.91 12.34
N LEU A 181 6.74 25.85 12.86
CA LEU A 181 5.64 25.31 12.07
C LEU A 181 5.32 26.26 10.91
N PRO A 182 5.00 25.74 9.73
CA PRO A 182 4.51 26.56 8.64
C PRO A 182 3.19 27.25 9.05
N PRO A 183 2.88 28.41 8.46
CA PRO A 183 1.59 29.04 8.73
C PRO A 183 0.45 28.10 8.34
N PRO A 184 -0.73 28.23 9.00
CA PRO A 184 -1.90 27.43 8.67
C PRO A 184 -2.23 27.52 7.17
N SER A 185 -2.62 26.42 6.57
CA SER A 185 -3.13 26.40 5.20
C SER A 185 -4.45 27.18 5.11
N GLN A 186 -4.77 27.68 3.94
CA GLN A 186 -5.99 28.45 3.71
C GLN A 186 -7.23 27.64 4.10
N GLY A 187 -7.97 28.09 5.10
CA GLY A 187 -9.16 27.40 5.64
C GLY A 187 -8.89 26.51 6.85
N SER A 188 -7.66 26.49 7.40
CA SER A 188 -7.31 25.82 8.65
C SER A 188 -6.93 26.86 9.73
N ASP A 189 -7.45 26.70 10.93
CA ASP A 189 -7.10 27.56 12.08
C ASP A 189 -5.81 27.09 12.79
N THR A 190 -5.24 25.94 12.39
CA THR A 190 -4.06 25.36 13.02
C THR A 190 -2.95 25.11 12.00
N ALA A 191 -1.72 25.45 12.40
CA ALA A 191 -0.53 25.11 11.63
C ALA A 191 -0.38 23.57 11.55
N GLU A 192 -0.17 23.06 10.35
CA GLU A 192 0.13 21.63 10.17
C GLU A 192 1.62 21.38 10.35
N ASP A 193 1.96 20.47 11.24
CA ASP A 193 3.33 20.06 11.45
C ASP A 193 3.85 19.27 10.25
N VAL A 194 5.12 19.43 9.93
CA VAL A 194 5.75 18.79 8.79
C VAL A 194 6.41 17.47 9.17
N TYR A 195 6.42 16.51 8.24
CA TYR A 195 7.22 15.28 8.37
C TYR A 195 8.67 15.55 8.01
N VAL A 196 9.58 14.84 8.66
CA VAL A 196 11.02 14.99 8.45
C VAL A 196 11.50 13.92 7.48
N VAL A 197 12.35 14.35 6.55
CA VAL A 197 13.05 13.49 5.59
C VAL A 197 14.55 13.79 5.59
N GLN A 198 15.38 12.93 5.01
CA GLN A 198 16.80 13.18 4.79
C GLN A 198 17.07 13.36 3.30
N LEU A 199 17.75 14.46 2.95
CA LEU A 199 18.17 14.75 1.59
C LEU A 199 19.46 14.01 1.23
N ALA A 200 19.85 14.06 -0.06
CA ALA A 200 21.04 13.36 -0.57
C ALA A 200 22.35 13.78 0.10
N ASP A 201 22.45 15.02 0.54
CA ASP A 201 23.62 15.57 1.27
C ASP A 201 23.67 15.18 2.76
N GLY A 202 22.67 14.41 3.24
CA GLY A 202 22.54 14.00 4.64
C GLY A 202 21.83 15.02 5.53
N SER A 203 21.47 16.19 5.03
CA SER A 203 20.71 17.19 5.78
C SER A 203 19.27 16.74 6.01
N LEU A 204 18.67 17.22 7.10
CA LEU A 204 17.24 17.00 7.38
C LEU A 204 16.42 18.13 6.77
N ALA A 205 15.30 17.80 6.15
CA ALA A 205 14.41 18.73 5.53
C ALA A 205 12.94 18.37 5.79
N PRO A 206 12.00 19.33 5.66
CA PRO A 206 10.60 19.02 5.68
C PRO A 206 10.19 18.27 4.39
N HIS A 207 9.20 17.38 4.50
CA HIS A 207 8.65 16.64 3.34
C HIS A 207 8.11 17.54 2.24
N THR A 208 7.86 18.82 2.55
CA THR A 208 7.43 19.86 1.59
C THR A 208 8.58 20.40 0.72
N SER A 209 9.82 19.95 0.96
CA SER A 209 10.98 20.28 0.11
C SER A 209 10.74 19.84 -1.35
N PRO A 210 11.18 20.64 -2.34
CA PRO A 210 11.08 20.26 -3.75
C PRO A 210 12.14 19.23 -4.19
N GLN A 211 12.99 18.80 -3.27
CA GLN A 211 14.06 17.84 -3.56
C GLN A 211 13.66 16.41 -3.23
N PRO A 212 14.14 15.41 -3.99
CA PRO A 212 13.98 14.01 -3.63
C PRO A 212 14.74 13.70 -2.33
N ALA A 213 14.20 12.76 -1.56
CA ALA A 213 14.79 12.34 -0.29
C ALA A 213 15.29 10.90 -0.33
N GLN A 214 16.16 10.55 0.61
CA GLN A 214 16.78 9.22 0.68
C GLN A 214 15.79 8.16 1.16
N LEU A 215 15.76 7.03 0.44
CA LEU A 215 14.90 5.89 0.75
C LEU A 215 15.43 5.04 1.91
N TRP A 216 16.74 4.91 2.04
CA TRP A 216 17.40 4.00 2.97
C TRP A 216 18.12 4.78 4.05
N VAL A 217 17.37 5.23 5.05
CA VAL A 217 17.90 6.01 6.16
C VAL A 217 17.76 5.24 7.46
N GLU A 218 18.87 5.12 8.18
CA GLU A 218 18.94 4.71 9.57
C GLU A 218 19.99 5.59 10.26
N ARG A 219 19.56 6.40 11.22
CA ARG A 219 20.42 7.32 11.94
C ARG A 219 19.84 7.70 13.29
N SER A 220 20.60 8.46 14.08
CA SER A 220 20.08 9.18 15.25
C SER A 220 19.94 10.66 14.94
N VAL A 221 18.93 11.29 15.53
CA VAL A 221 18.71 12.74 15.53
C VAL A 221 18.66 13.23 16.97
N THR A 222 18.94 14.51 17.20
CA THR A 222 18.77 15.12 18.51
C THR A 222 17.46 15.90 18.51
N PRO A 223 16.44 15.50 19.29
CA PRO A 223 15.21 16.28 19.44
C PRO A 223 15.50 17.66 20.05
N ALA A 224 14.55 18.58 19.86
CA ALA A 224 14.60 19.87 20.56
C ALA A 224 14.38 19.69 22.06
N ALA A 225 15.07 20.49 22.84
CA ALA A 225 14.81 20.56 24.29
C ALA A 225 13.37 21.03 24.55
N SER A 226 12.75 20.44 25.55
CA SER A 226 11.40 20.80 25.99
C SER A 226 11.34 20.96 27.52
N PRO A 227 10.30 21.57 28.08
CA PRO A 227 10.15 21.63 29.54
C PRO A 227 10.10 20.26 30.22
N ALA A 228 9.62 19.24 29.51
CA ALA A 228 9.55 17.87 30.02
C ALA A 228 10.89 17.12 29.85
N ASP A 229 11.71 17.49 28.88
CA ASP A 229 13.02 16.93 28.60
C ASP A 229 13.99 18.04 28.14
N PRO A 230 14.66 18.72 29.09
CA PRO A 230 15.53 19.86 28.77
C PRO A 230 16.87 19.45 28.11
N ALA A 231 17.22 18.17 28.12
CA ALA A 231 18.43 17.65 27.51
C ALA A 231 18.18 16.29 26.82
N PRO A 232 17.38 16.28 25.75
CA PRO A 232 16.98 15.04 25.12
C PRO A 232 18.20 14.28 24.56
N GLY A 233 18.19 12.98 24.79
CA GLY A 233 19.16 12.07 24.20
C GLY A 233 18.99 11.89 22.71
N ALA A 234 19.96 11.22 22.09
CA ALA A 234 19.88 10.86 20.68
C ALA A 234 18.68 9.90 20.43
N LEU A 235 17.86 10.25 19.46
CA LEU A 235 16.65 9.52 19.08
C LEU A 235 16.91 8.74 17.77
N PRO A 236 16.95 7.39 17.80
CA PRO A 236 17.08 6.58 16.61
C PRO A 236 15.85 6.73 15.69
N VAL A 237 16.10 6.92 14.40
CA VAL A 237 15.07 7.06 13.37
C VAL A 237 15.42 6.24 12.14
N ARG A 238 14.39 5.80 11.42
CA ARG A 238 14.50 5.08 10.15
C ARG A 238 13.49 5.61 9.14
N SER A 239 13.79 5.53 7.85
CA SER A 239 12.82 5.82 6.83
C SER A 239 11.69 4.76 6.81
N ALA A 240 10.52 5.14 6.30
CA ALA A 240 9.37 4.23 6.22
C ALA A 240 9.68 3.01 5.34
N LEU A 241 10.36 3.19 4.21
CA LEU A 241 10.76 2.08 3.34
C LEU A 241 11.74 1.13 4.03
N PHE A 242 12.70 1.68 4.80
CA PHE A 242 13.61 0.86 5.60
C PHE A 242 12.84 0.01 6.61
N THR A 243 11.87 0.62 7.30
CA THR A 243 11.03 -0.07 8.27
C THR A 243 10.17 -1.16 7.61
N LEU A 244 9.61 -0.89 6.43
CA LEU A 244 8.86 -1.89 5.67
C LEU A 244 9.74 -3.08 5.27
N ARG A 245 11.00 -2.82 4.85
CA ARG A 245 11.93 -3.90 4.52
C ARG A 245 12.23 -4.78 5.72
N GLU A 246 12.50 -4.18 6.88
CA GLU A 246 12.76 -4.94 8.11
C GLU A 246 11.53 -5.75 8.55
N GLU A 247 10.33 -5.17 8.41
CA GLU A 247 9.09 -5.89 8.68
C GLU A 247 8.91 -7.08 7.74
N ALA A 248 9.11 -6.88 6.45
CA ALA A 248 9.03 -7.96 5.46
C ALA A 248 10.09 -9.05 5.68
N ARG A 249 11.22 -8.72 6.29
CA ARG A 249 12.31 -9.65 6.60
C ARG A 249 12.11 -10.46 7.89
N ARG A 250 11.07 -10.16 8.68
CA ARG A 250 10.74 -10.99 9.87
C ARG A 250 10.48 -12.45 9.56
N MET A 251 10.01 -12.73 8.35
CA MET A 251 9.84 -14.09 7.85
C MET A 251 10.69 -14.30 6.59
N THR A 252 11.28 -15.45 6.43
CA THR A 252 11.95 -15.86 5.19
C THR A 252 10.92 -16.10 4.09
N LEU A 253 11.34 -16.10 2.83
CA LEU A 253 10.43 -16.41 1.71
C LEU A 253 9.84 -17.82 1.84
N ALA A 254 10.63 -18.78 2.36
CA ALA A 254 10.16 -20.14 2.66
C ALA A 254 9.09 -20.18 3.76
N GLN A 255 9.20 -19.33 4.79
CA GLN A 255 8.17 -19.22 5.83
C GLN A 255 6.88 -18.58 5.27
N TYR A 256 6.97 -17.53 4.45
CA TYR A 256 5.80 -16.98 3.74
C TYR A 256 5.14 -18.04 2.85
N ALA A 257 5.95 -18.82 2.12
CA ALA A 257 5.45 -19.93 1.29
C ALA A 257 4.72 -20.99 2.12
N ALA A 258 5.28 -21.38 3.24
CA ALA A 258 4.64 -22.35 4.15
C ALA A 258 3.32 -21.82 4.71
N GLU A 259 3.26 -20.53 5.05
CA GLU A 259 2.06 -19.88 5.56
C GLU A 259 0.96 -19.82 4.50
N CYS A 260 1.25 -19.32 3.30
CA CYS A 260 0.23 -19.15 2.27
C CYS A 260 -0.02 -20.41 1.41
N GLY A 261 0.83 -21.42 1.49
CA GLY A 261 0.72 -22.64 0.70
C GLY A 261 1.15 -22.50 -0.76
N VAL A 262 1.71 -21.33 -1.15
CA VAL A 262 2.26 -21.09 -2.48
C VAL A 262 3.77 -21.32 -2.44
N PRO A 263 4.37 -22.14 -3.32
CA PRO A 263 5.81 -22.37 -3.32
C PRO A 263 6.62 -21.07 -3.41
N ALA A 264 7.75 -20.99 -2.71
CA ALA A 264 8.61 -19.81 -2.70
C ALA A 264 9.03 -19.37 -4.11
N ALA A 265 9.33 -20.32 -5.00
CA ALA A 265 9.67 -20.03 -6.39
C ALA A 265 8.51 -19.38 -7.17
N GLU A 266 7.26 -19.73 -6.85
CA GLU A 266 6.08 -19.12 -7.45
C GLU A 266 5.84 -17.70 -6.92
N ILE A 267 6.09 -17.46 -5.62
CA ILE A 267 6.04 -16.10 -5.04
C ILE A 267 7.06 -15.20 -5.73
N GLU A 268 8.29 -15.70 -5.89
CA GLU A 268 9.36 -15.00 -6.58
C GLU A 268 9.00 -14.72 -8.05
N ALA A 269 8.52 -15.73 -8.78
CA ALA A 269 8.12 -15.61 -10.18
C ALA A 269 7.00 -14.58 -10.34
N LEU A 270 6.01 -14.58 -9.44
CA LEU A 270 4.90 -13.63 -9.43
C LEU A 270 5.38 -12.20 -9.15
N ALA A 271 6.24 -12.00 -8.15
CA ALA A 271 6.79 -10.70 -7.82
C ALA A 271 7.66 -10.13 -8.96
N ARG A 272 8.47 -10.98 -9.57
CA ARG A 272 9.30 -10.63 -10.73
C ARG A 272 8.44 -10.23 -11.92
N GLU A 273 7.42 -11.01 -12.23
CA GLU A 273 6.49 -10.72 -13.33
C GLU A 273 5.73 -9.42 -13.08
N PHE A 274 5.11 -9.26 -11.92
CA PHE A 274 4.38 -8.05 -11.55
C PHE A 274 5.23 -6.80 -11.74
N THR A 275 6.45 -6.79 -11.20
CA THR A 275 7.36 -5.65 -11.28
C THR A 275 7.94 -5.42 -12.69
N SER A 276 7.97 -6.43 -13.56
CA SER A 276 8.45 -6.28 -14.93
C SER A 276 7.52 -5.44 -15.83
N HIS A 277 6.25 -5.31 -15.44
CA HIS A 277 5.27 -4.49 -16.14
C HIS A 277 5.19 -3.05 -15.62
N GLY A 278 5.86 -2.73 -14.51
CA GLY A 278 5.92 -1.39 -13.93
C GLY A 278 4.53 -0.77 -13.76
N LYS A 279 4.35 0.46 -14.23
CA LYS A 279 3.07 1.20 -14.15
C LYS A 279 1.91 0.57 -14.93
N GLN A 280 2.15 -0.49 -15.71
CA GLN A 280 1.13 -1.24 -16.44
C GLN A 280 0.70 -2.55 -15.73
N ALA A 281 1.21 -2.81 -14.52
CA ALA A 281 0.71 -3.85 -13.64
C ALA A 281 -0.43 -3.33 -12.77
N VAL A 282 -1.46 -4.14 -12.61
CA VAL A 282 -2.64 -3.82 -11.79
C VAL A 282 -2.90 -4.95 -10.81
N ALA A 283 -3.11 -4.60 -9.54
CA ALA A 283 -3.61 -5.53 -8.52
C ALA A 283 -5.09 -5.24 -8.20
N ASN A 284 -5.92 -6.26 -8.23
CA ASN A 284 -7.33 -6.20 -7.80
C ASN A 284 -7.58 -7.21 -6.69
N ALA A 285 -7.86 -6.70 -5.51
CA ALA A 285 -8.07 -7.53 -4.31
C ALA A 285 -9.42 -7.26 -3.64
N HIS A 286 -10.34 -6.61 -4.31
CA HIS A 286 -11.59 -6.17 -3.70
C HIS A 286 -12.37 -7.33 -3.03
N GLY A 287 -12.42 -8.50 -3.63
CA GLY A 287 -13.09 -9.68 -3.07
C GLY A 287 -12.35 -10.27 -1.87
N GLY A 288 -11.04 -10.49 -1.98
CA GLY A 288 -10.24 -11.17 -0.95
C GLY A 288 -10.06 -10.38 0.34
N THR A 289 -10.21 -9.07 0.27
CA THR A 289 -10.06 -8.19 1.44
C THR A 289 -11.38 -7.82 2.12
N MET A 290 -12.51 -8.38 1.68
CA MET A 290 -13.85 -8.13 2.25
C MET A 290 -14.15 -9.00 3.48
N SER A 291 -13.17 -9.27 4.31
CA SER A 291 -13.31 -10.02 5.57
C SER A 291 -12.94 -9.15 6.76
N GLY A 292 -13.33 -9.55 7.96
CA GLY A 292 -12.96 -8.85 9.20
C GLY A 292 -11.45 -8.72 9.42
N SER A 293 -10.65 -9.64 8.84
CA SER A 293 -9.17 -9.64 8.90
C SER A 293 -8.50 -9.02 7.66
N GLY A 294 -9.27 -8.52 6.71
CA GLY A 294 -8.77 -8.03 5.41
C GLY A 294 -8.03 -6.68 5.45
N PHE A 295 -8.03 -5.97 6.58
CA PHE A 295 -7.39 -4.65 6.69
C PHE A 295 -5.91 -4.67 6.31
N TYR A 296 -5.11 -5.51 6.95
CA TYR A 296 -3.68 -5.58 6.70
C TYR A 296 -3.35 -6.08 5.29
N THR A 297 -4.16 -6.99 4.74
CA THR A 297 -4.03 -7.43 3.35
C THR A 297 -4.30 -6.30 2.37
N ALA A 298 -5.38 -5.54 2.56
CA ALA A 298 -5.69 -4.38 1.73
C ALA A 298 -4.64 -3.28 1.84
N TYR A 299 -4.13 -3.04 3.05
CA TYR A 299 -3.06 -2.10 3.32
C TYR A 299 -1.77 -2.50 2.61
N ALA A 300 -1.33 -3.76 2.74
CA ALA A 300 -0.12 -4.27 2.11
C ALA A 300 -0.20 -4.29 0.57
N ILE A 301 -1.38 -4.55 -0.01
CA ILE A 301 -1.58 -4.51 -1.47
C ILE A 301 -1.53 -3.08 -2.00
N ALA A 302 -1.95 -2.10 -1.19
CA ALA A 302 -1.97 -0.70 -1.58
C ALA A 302 -0.60 0.01 -1.38
N MET A 303 0.28 -0.59 -0.60
CA MET A 303 1.69 -0.16 -0.46
C MET A 303 2.53 -0.53 -1.66
#